data_2a3756281d125db99eaf050acf689313
#
_entry.id   2a3756281d125db99eaf050acf689313
#
_cell.length_a   1.000
_cell.length_b   1.000
_cell.length_c   1.000
_cell.angle_alpha   90.00
_cell.angle_beta   90.00
_cell.angle_gamma   90.00
#
_symmetry.space_group_name_H-M   'P 1'
#
loop_
_entity.id
_entity.type
_entity.pdbx_description
1 polymer ?
#
loop_
_entity_poly.entity_id
_entity_poly.type
_entity_poly.pdbx_seq_one_letter_code
_entity_poly.pdbx_strand_id
1 'polypeptide(L)'
;MASPPQSYHPVPLPAHHHLPPEKAQAEAESFLEKMSKRHSIRDFSDVDVDENVIRTAIRTAARAPSGANQQPWHFVAIKNAEIKRKIRDAAEAEELAFYNGGGGDEWLKALEPIGTGPNKPHITKAPWLIIVFAQRYGLRDDGTRYKHYYVPESVGIASGFLITALHNCGLSTLIHTPNPMSFLNEVCQRPKNEKPVMIIPVGYPTPQATVPQASLYKKAEQEVLSVF
;
A
#
# COMPACT_ATOMS: atom_id res chain seq x y z
N MET A 1 0.15 26.27 6.15
CA MET A 1 1.41 25.72 5.61
C MET A 1 1.92 26.72 4.57
N ALA A 2 3.23 26.97 4.48
CA ALA A 2 3.77 27.85 3.44
C ALA A 2 3.53 27.22 2.05
N SER A 3 3.06 28.02 1.10
CA SER A 3 2.92 27.57 -0.29
C SER A 3 4.31 27.28 -0.89
N PRO A 4 4.44 26.27 -1.75
CA PRO A 4 5.72 26.01 -2.41
C PRO A 4 6.12 27.22 -3.28
N PRO A 5 7.44 27.46 -3.45
CA PRO A 5 7.92 28.57 -4.28
C PRO A 5 7.39 28.43 -5.72
N GLN A 6 6.98 29.55 -6.32
CA GLN A 6 6.42 29.57 -7.68
C GLN A 6 7.48 29.60 -8.78
N SER A 7 8.75 29.83 -8.43
CA SER A 7 9.89 29.86 -9.34
C SER A 7 11.00 28.97 -8.84
N TYR A 8 11.88 28.55 -9.76
CA TYR A 8 13.03 27.71 -9.43
C TYR A 8 14.06 28.46 -8.58
N HIS A 9 14.32 27.94 -7.38
CA HIS A 9 15.37 28.40 -6.48
C HIS A 9 16.20 27.20 -6.00
N PRO A 10 17.44 27.02 -6.49
CA PRO A 10 18.29 25.97 -6.01
C PRO A 10 18.76 26.23 -4.59
N VAL A 11 18.76 25.20 -3.77
CA VAL A 11 19.33 25.22 -2.42
C VAL A 11 20.38 24.11 -2.30
N PRO A 12 21.39 24.25 -1.42
CA PRO A 12 22.33 23.16 -1.16
C PRO A 12 21.59 21.88 -0.78
N LEU A 13 22.13 20.73 -1.22
CA LEU A 13 21.56 19.44 -0.85
C LEU A 13 21.48 19.32 0.68
N PRO A 14 20.30 19.08 1.24
CA PRO A 14 20.16 18.80 2.67
C PRO A 14 20.94 17.54 3.06
N ALA A 15 21.15 17.32 4.35
CA ALA A 15 21.77 16.09 4.83
C ALA A 15 21.05 14.87 4.23
N HIS A 16 21.80 13.95 3.64
CA HIS A 16 21.31 12.73 3.03
C HIS A 16 21.98 11.51 3.62
N HIS A 17 21.38 10.36 3.44
CA HIS A 17 21.98 9.09 3.85
C HIS A 17 23.18 8.79 2.96
N HIS A 18 24.37 8.83 3.55
CA HIS A 18 25.62 8.57 2.85
C HIS A 18 26.27 7.31 3.40
N LEU A 19 26.62 6.42 2.49
CA LEU A 19 27.42 5.23 2.80
C LEU A 19 28.71 5.28 2.00
N PRO A 20 29.87 4.97 2.61
CA PRO A 20 31.11 4.77 1.87
C PRO A 20 30.92 3.60 0.86
N PRO A 21 31.55 3.66 -0.34
CA PRO A 21 31.38 2.65 -1.38
C PRO A 21 31.63 1.21 -0.90
N GLU A 22 32.60 1.01 -0.02
CA GLU A 22 32.97 -0.31 0.54
C GLU A 22 31.88 -0.92 1.44
N LYS A 23 30.90 -0.12 1.91
CA LYS A 23 29.77 -0.60 2.72
C LYS A 23 28.49 -0.78 1.91
N ALA A 24 28.42 -0.19 0.71
CA ALA A 24 27.19 -0.15 -0.07
C ALA A 24 26.68 -1.54 -0.45
N GLN A 25 27.59 -2.46 -0.82
CA GLN A 25 27.22 -3.84 -1.18
C GLN A 25 26.62 -4.60 0.01
N ALA A 26 27.26 -4.54 1.17
CA ALA A 26 26.78 -5.23 2.37
C ALA A 26 25.40 -4.72 2.83
N GLU A 27 25.15 -3.41 2.73
CA GLU A 27 23.84 -2.83 3.05
C GLU A 27 22.77 -3.25 2.05
N ALA A 28 23.10 -3.32 0.75
CA ALA A 28 22.19 -3.79 -0.27
C ALA A 28 21.79 -5.27 -0.04
N GLU A 29 22.77 -6.12 0.28
CA GLU A 29 22.52 -7.53 0.60
C GLU A 29 21.68 -7.71 1.88
N SER A 30 22.00 -6.96 2.94
CA SER A 30 21.22 -6.96 4.18
C SER A 30 19.77 -6.54 3.95
N PHE A 31 19.55 -5.52 3.13
CA PHE A 31 18.21 -5.07 2.78
C PHE A 31 17.47 -6.12 1.93
N LEU A 32 18.13 -6.73 0.95
CA LEU A 32 17.57 -7.83 0.15
C LEU A 32 17.15 -9.00 1.03
N GLU A 33 18.01 -9.44 1.98
CA GLU A 33 17.68 -10.50 2.93
C GLU A 33 16.42 -10.16 3.75
N LYS A 34 16.34 -8.93 4.24
CA LYS A 34 15.15 -8.45 4.97
C LYS A 34 13.90 -8.51 4.10
N MET A 35 13.97 -8.00 2.87
CA MET A 35 12.83 -7.95 1.95
C MET A 35 12.43 -9.34 1.44
N SER A 36 13.34 -10.30 1.40
CA SER A 36 13.05 -11.70 1.05
C SER A 36 12.13 -12.40 2.06
N LYS A 37 12.07 -11.89 3.29
CA LYS A 37 11.18 -12.37 4.36
C LYS A 37 9.78 -11.74 4.30
N ARG A 38 9.54 -10.79 3.41
CA ARG A 38 8.25 -10.12 3.25
C ARG A 38 7.27 -10.98 2.46
N HIS A 39 6.14 -11.29 3.05
CA HIS A 39 5.05 -12.04 2.42
C HIS A 39 3.71 -11.30 2.58
N SER A 40 2.74 -11.63 1.72
CA SER A 40 1.34 -11.24 1.88
C SER A 40 0.68 -12.16 2.89
N ILE A 41 0.33 -11.64 4.07
CA ILE A 41 -0.23 -12.40 5.18
C ILE A 41 -1.73 -12.15 5.29
N ARG A 42 -2.49 -13.22 5.55
CA ARG A 42 -3.95 -13.18 5.75
C ARG A 42 -4.36 -13.53 7.18
N ASP A 43 -3.45 -14.12 7.95
CA ASP A 43 -3.69 -14.55 9.33
C ASP A 43 -3.00 -13.59 10.31
N PHE A 44 -3.77 -12.65 10.81
CA PHE A 44 -3.30 -11.64 11.76
C PHE A 44 -3.64 -12.05 13.20
N SER A 45 -2.68 -11.80 14.10
CA SER A 45 -2.89 -11.92 15.55
C SER A 45 -3.68 -10.72 16.09
N ASP A 46 -4.16 -10.85 17.32
CA ASP A 46 -4.85 -9.81 18.08
C ASP A 46 -3.88 -8.85 18.79
N VAL A 47 -2.58 -9.07 18.66
CA VAL A 47 -1.54 -8.18 19.23
C VAL A 47 -1.71 -6.79 18.67
N ASP A 48 -1.91 -5.82 19.57
CA ASP A 48 -2.11 -4.43 19.19
C ASP A 48 -0.85 -3.83 18.55
N VAL A 49 -1.05 -2.87 17.67
CA VAL A 49 0.01 -2.09 17.04
C VAL A 49 -0.15 -0.64 17.45
N ASP A 50 0.91 -0.06 18.02
CA ASP A 50 0.96 1.34 18.41
C ASP A 50 0.66 2.26 17.22
N GLU A 51 -0.25 3.20 17.42
CA GLU A 51 -0.63 4.20 16.40
C GLU A 51 0.57 4.99 15.88
N ASN A 52 1.57 5.28 16.73
CA ASN A 52 2.77 6.00 16.32
C ASN A 52 3.61 5.23 15.29
N VAL A 53 3.62 3.90 15.35
CA VAL A 53 4.27 3.06 14.33
C VAL A 53 3.57 3.24 12.98
N ILE A 54 2.23 3.18 12.97
CA ILE A 54 1.42 3.41 11.77
C ILE A 54 1.62 4.82 11.21
N ARG A 55 1.56 5.84 12.06
CA ARG A 55 1.80 7.23 11.68
C ARG A 55 3.20 7.42 11.08
N THR A 56 4.22 6.80 11.68
CA THR A 56 5.59 6.90 11.20
C THR A 56 5.76 6.20 9.85
N ALA A 57 5.17 5.03 9.66
CA ALA A 57 5.19 4.33 8.37
C ALA A 57 4.49 5.14 7.26
N ILE A 58 3.36 5.78 7.55
CA ILE A 58 2.66 6.67 6.61
C ILE A 58 3.52 7.91 6.30
N ARG A 59 4.19 8.50 7.29
CA ARG A 59 5.12 9.61 7.07
C ARG A 59 6.32 9.20 6.21
N THR A 60 6.79 7.97 6.33
CA THR A 60 7.82 7.40 5.45
C THR A 60 7.29 7.26 4.02
N ALA A 61 6.07 6.73 3.85
CA ALA A 61 5.41 6.66 2.54
C ALA A 61 5.30 8.04 1.86
N ALA A 62 4.97 9.07 2.63
CA ALA A 62 4.86 10.45 2.15
C ALA A 62 6.21 11.09 1.75
N ARG A 63 7.35 10.38 1.88
CA ARG A 63 8.66 10.79 1.35
C ARG A 63 8.93 10.28 -0.06
N ALA A 64 8.01 9.53 -0.63
CA ALA A 64 8.13 9.06 -2.01
C ALA A 64 8.25 10.23 -3.00
N PRO A 65 9.01 10.07 -4.08
CA PRO A 65 8.99 11.03 -5.18
C PRO A 65 7.63 10.99 -5.89
N SER A 66 7.26 12.12 -6.52
CA SER A 66 6.04 12.21 -7.31
C SER A 66 6.19 13.18 -8.47
N GLY A 67 5.36 13.02 -9.49
CA GLY A 67 5.34 13.93 -10.64
C GLY A 67 5.14 15.38 -10.19
N ALA A 68 6.07 16.26 -10.57
CA ALA A 68 6.13 17.67 -10.17
C ALA A 68 6.01 17.89 -8.64
N ASN A 69 6.44 16.92 -7.83
CA ASN A 69 6.31 16.90 -6.36
C ASN A 69 4.87 17.17 -5.87
N GLN A 70 3.88 16.72 -6.63
CA GLN A 70 2.46 16.97 -6.33
C GLN A 70 1.90 16.07 -5.24
N GLN A 71 2.59 14.98 -4.88
CA GLN A 71 2.25 14.09 -3.77
C GLN A 71 0.77 13.65 -3.79
N PRO A 72 0.29 13.05 -4.90
CA PRO A 72 -1.13 12.83 -5.19
C PRO A 72 -1.69 11.62 -4.45
N TRP A 73 -1.45 11.52 -3.15
CA TRP A 73 -1.90 10.43 -2.29
C TRP A 73 -2.56 10.94 -1.03
N HIS A 74 -3.45 10.12 -0.50
CA HIS A 74 -3.97 10.27 0.84
C HIS A 74 -4.09 8.90 1.50
N PHE A 75 -3.71 8.79 2.76
CA PHE A 75 -3.78 7.56 3.53
C PHE A 75 -4.79 7.71 4.65
N VAL A 76 -5.70 6.74 4.79
CA VAL A 76 -6.64 6.66 5.90
C VAL A 76 -6.29 5.45 6.75
N ALA A 77 -5.88 5.67 7.99
CA ALA A 77 -5.59 4.61 8.95
C ALA A 77 -6.81 4.36 9.84
N ILE A 78 -7.24 3.10 9.95
CA ILE A 78 -8.48 2.69 10.60
C ILE A 78 -8.19 1.60 11.63
N LYS A 79 -8.46 1.91 12.92
CA LYS A 79 -8.44 0.97 14.03
C LYS A 79 -9.87 0.58 14.46
N ASN A 80 -10.84 1.45 14.20
CA ASN A 80 -12.24 1.30 14.63
C ASN A 80 -12.88 0.02 14.08
N ALA A 81 -13.35 -0.87 14.97
CA ALA A 81 -13.89 -2.17 14.61
C ALA A 81 -15.17 -2.08 13.76
N GLU A 82 -16.03 -1.08 14.00
CA GLU A 82 -17.27 -0.91 13.23
C GLU A 82 -17.00 -0.45 11.80
N ILE A 83 -16.03 0.46 11.63
CA ILE A 83 -15.61 0.90 10.31
C ILE A 83 -14.97 -0.26 9.54
N LYS A 84 -14.11 -1.06 10.19
CA LYS A 84 -13.52 -2.26 9.59
C LYS A 84 -14.59 -3.27 9.16
N ARG A 85 -15.64 -3.46 9.97
CA ARG A 85 -16.77 -4.35 9.62
C ARG A 85 -17.52 -3.84 8.38
N LYS A 86 -17.87 -2.54 8.33
CA LYS A 86 -18.51 -1.94 7.16
C LYS A 86 -17.69 -2.12 5.88
N ILE A 87 -16.36 -1.94 5.98
CA ILE A 87 -15.44 -2.15 4.86
C ILE A 87 -15.43 -3.63 4.45
N ARG A 88 -15.41 -4.55 5.41
CA ARG A 88 -15.45 -5.99 5.12
C ARG A 88 -16.74 -6.38 4.41
N ASP A 89 -17.88 -5.99 4.95
CA ASP A 89 -19.19 -6.35 4.40
C ASP A 89 -19.33 -5.86 2.94
N ALA A 90 -18.93 -4.62 2.67
CA ALA A 90 -18.93 -4.07 1.32
C ALA A 90 -17.92 -4.77 0.40
N ALA A 91 -16.70 -5.04 0.87
CA ALA A 91 -15.68 -5.73 0.08
C ALA A 91 -16.09 -7.17 -0.24
N GLU A 92 -16.67 -7.91 0.72
CA GLU A 92 -17.13 -9.28 0.51
C GLU A 92 -18.34 -9.34 -0.47
N ALA A 93 -19.19 -8.32 -0.49
CA ALA A 93 -20.27 -8.22 -1.48
C ALA A 93 -19.72 -8.06 -2.91
N GLU A 94 -18.73 -7.20 -3.12
CA GLU A 94 -18.06 -7.04 -4.43
C GLU A 94 -17.30 -8.31 -4.84
N GLU A 95 -16.61 -8.92 -3.90
CA GLU A 95 -15.87 -10.17 -4.15
C GLU A 95 -16.82 -11.33 -4.48
N LEU A 96 -17.98 -11.41 -3.82
CA LEU A 96 -18.99 -12.44 -4.13
C LEU A 96 -19.47 -12.30 -5.58
N ALA A 97 -19.75 -11.07 -6.03
CA ALA A 97 -20.12 -10.80 -7.42
C ALA A 97 -19.00 -11.18 -8.40
N PHE A 98 -17.74 -10.88 -8.05
CA PHE A 98 -16.57 -11.24 -8.82
C PHE A 98 -16.41 -12.77 -8.97
N TYR A 99 -16.47 -13.51 -7.86
CA TYR A 99 -16.34 -14.98 -7.87
C TYR A 99 -17.54 -15.69 -8.49
N ASN A 100 -18.72 -15.08 -8.53
CA ASN A 100 -19.92 -15.60 -9.18
C ASN A 100 -19.98 -15.30 -10.71
N GLY A 101 -18.83 -15.05 -11.33
CA GLY A 101 -18.70 -14.89 -12.78
C GLY A 101 -18.25 -13.51 -13.25
N GLY A 102 -18.23 -12.51 -12.37
CA GLY A 102 -17.78 -11.15 -12.72
C GLY A 102 -16.28 -11.07 -13.07
N GLY A 103 -15.46 -12.01 -12.55
CA GLY A 103 -14.01 -12.04 -12.77
C GLY A 103 -13.55 -12.69 -14.07
N GLY A 104 -14.42 -13.50 -14.69
CA GLY A 104 -14.06 -14.33 -15.83
C GLY A 104 -13.17 -15.53 -15.46
N ASP A 105 -13.27 -16.61 -16.26
CA ASP A 105 -12.64 -17.91 -15.95
C ASP A 105 -11.11 -17.84 -15.88
N GLU A 106 -10.49 -17.07 -16.76
CA GLU A 106 -9.02 -16.93 -16.81
C GLU A 106 -8.46 -16.33 -15.51
N TRP A 107 -9.09 -15.27 -15.01
CA TRP A 107 -8.64 -14.62 -13.76
C TRP A 107 -8.92 -15.50 -12.55
N LEU A 108 -10.11 -16.11 -12.46
CA LEU A 108 -10.46 -17.05 -11.38
C LEU A 108 -9.46 -18.20 -11.31
N LYS A 109 -9.10 -18.79 -12.46
CA LYS A 109 -8.08 -19.83 -12.56
C LYS A 109 -6.70 -19.35 -12.10
N ALA A 110 -6.31 -18.11 -12.40
CA ALA A 110 -5.04 -17.52 -11.94
C ALA A 110 -4.99 -17.31 -10.42
N LEU A 111 -6.15 -17.18 -9.75
CA LEU A 111 -6.26 -17.01 -8.31
C LEU A 111 -6.26 -18.34 -7.53
N GLU A 112 -6.57 -19.48 -8.16
CA GLU A 112 -6.61 -20.79 -7.51
C GLU A 112 -5.33 -21.12 -6.73
N PRO A 113 -4.11 -20.99 -7.32
CA PRO A 113 -2.86 -21.28 -6.59
C PRO A 113 -2.58 -20.33 -5.42
N ILE A 114 -3.26 -19.15 -5.39
CA ILE A 114 -3.12 -18.16 -4.33
C ILE A 114 -4.08 -18.44 -3.17
N GLY A 115 -5.11 -19.28 -3.38
CA GLY A 115 -6.04 -19.71 -2.34
C GLY A 115 -6.90 -18.57 -1.80
N THR A 116 -7.29 -17.60 -2.66
CA THR A 116 -8.18 -16.50 -2.27
C THR A 116 -9.62 -16.79 -2.67
N GLY A 117 -10.58 -16.29 -1.91
CA GLY A 117 -12.01 -16.47 -2.11
C GLY A 117 -12.81 -15.25 -1.64
N PRO A 118 -14.15 -15.27 -1.71
CA PRO A 118 -14.97 -14.09 -1.40
C PRO A 118 -14.90 -13.67 0.07
N ASN A 119 -14.62 -14.58 1.00
CA ASN A 119 -14.55 -14.27 2.42
C ASN A 119 -13.22 -13.61 2.79
N LYS A 120 -13.27 -12.43 3.43
CA LYS A 120 -12.11 -11.57 3.73
C LYS A 120 -11.94 -11.27 5.23
N PRO A 121 -11.82 -12.31 6.09
CA PRO A 121 -11.73 -12.11 7.55
C PRO A 121 -10.55 -11.25 7.98
N HIS A 122 -9.48 -11.20 7.20
CA HIS A 122 -8.29 -10.37 7.45
C HIS A 122 -8.62 -8.87 7.58
N ILE A 123 -9.70 -8.39 6.95
CA ILE A 123 -10.11 -6.97 7.05
C ILE A 123 -10.51 -6.62 8.50
N THR A 124 -11.19 -7.52 9.19
CA THR A 124 -11.61 -7.29 10.59
C THR A 124 -10.60 -7.80 11.61
N LYS A 125 -9.85 -8.86 11.30
CA LYS A 125 -8.85 -9.44 12.20
C LYS A 125 -7.60 -8.58 12.36
N ALA A 126 -7.10 -8.00 11.29
CA ALA A 126 -5.94 -7.11 11.37
C ALA A 126 -6.22 -5.94 12.34
N PRO A 127 -5.31 -5.59 13.26
CA PRO A 127 -5.50 -4.48 14.19
C PRO A 127 -5.69 -3.15 13.46
N TRP A 128 -5.03 -2.94 12.33
CA TRP A 128 -5.18 -1.74 11.50
C TRP A 128 -5.52 -2.07 10.06
N LEU A 129 -6.28 -1.16 9.42
CA LEU A 129 -6.38 -1.05 7.97
C LEU A 129 -5.77 0.29 7.54
N ILE A 130 -5.02 0.30 6.45
CA ILE A 130 -4.61 1.53 5.78
C ILE A 130 -5.23 1.51 4.39
N ILE A 131 -6.07 2.51 4.11
CA ILE A 131 -6.66 2.70 2.78
C ILE A 131 -5.83 3.73 2.04
N VAL A 132 -5.37 3.37 0.85
CA VAL A 132 -4.61 4.27 -0.02
C VAL A 132 -5.54 4.87 -1.06
N PHE A 133 -5.55 6.19 -1.13
CA PHE A 133 -6.28 6.97 -2.13
C PHE A 133 -5.33 7.70 -3.06
N ALA A 134 -5.66 7.68 -4.35
CA ALA A 134 -5.00 8.47 -5.38
C ALA A 134 -5.81 9.74 -5.66
N GLN A 135 -5.19 10.90 -5.58
CA GLN A 135 -5.80 12.18 -5.93
C GLN A 135 -5.70 12.38 -7.44
N ARG A 136 -6.81 12.20 -8.15
CA ARG A 136 -6.88 12.29 -9.62
C ARG A 136 -6.57 13.70 -10.17
N TYR A 137 -6.86 14.72 -9.37
CA TYR A 137 -6.58 16.12 -9.64
C TYR A 137 -6.55 16.90 -8.32
N GLY A 138 -5.80 17.99 -8.30
CA GLY A 138 -5.80 18.89 -7.16
C GLY A 138 -6.88 19.97 -7.28
N LEU A 139 -7.17 20.64 -6.16
CA LEU A 139 -8.07 21.77 -6.09
C LEU A 139 -7.28 22.97 -5.56
N ARG A 140 -7.47 24.14 -6.19
CA ARG A 140 -7.00 25.43 -5.67
C ARG A 140 -7.99 25.97 -4.65
N ASP A 141 -7.59 27.00 -3.91
CA ASP A 141 -8.44 27.64 -2.90
C ASP A 141 -9.74 28.22 -3.48
N ASP A 142 -9.73 28.61 -4.75
CA ASP A 142 -10.90 29.06 -5.51
C ASP A 142 -11.79 27.90 -6.04
N GLY A 143 -11.44 26.65 -5.73
CA GLY A 143 -12.16 25.46 -6.18
C GLY A 143 -11.82 25.03 -7.61
N THR A 144 -10.96 25.73 -8.34
CA THR A 144 -10.55 25.32 -9.69
C THR A 144 -9.65 24.09 -9.63
N ARG A 145 -9.79 23.21 -10.65
CA ARG A 145 -9.00 21.98 -10.74
C ARG A 145 -7.66 22.24 -11.41
N TYR A 146 -6.64 21.52 -10.95
CA TYR A 146 -5.38 21.39 -11.67
C TYR A 146 -4.98 19.93 -11.82
N LYS A 147 -4.25 19.63 -12.89
CA LYS A 147 -3.86 18.27 -13.23
C LYS A 147 -2.74 17.79 -12.30
N HIS A 148 -2.87 16.55 -11.83
CA HIS A 148 -1.75 15.78 -11.27
C HIS A 148 -1.08 14.95 -12.37
N TYR A 149 0.24 14.78 -12.26
CA TYR A 149 1.06 14.04 -13.22
C TYR A 149 1.55 12.74 -12.59
N TYR A 150 1.61 11.66 -13.40
CA TYR A 150 2.14 10.36 -12.98
C TYR A 150 1.52 9.85 -11.67
N VAL A 151 0.20 9.97 -11.55
CA VAL A 151 -0.53 9.63 -10.32
C VAL A 151 -0.38 8.14 -9.97
N PRO A 152 -0.59 7.18 -10.90
CA PRO A 152 -0.44 5.76 -10.59
C PRO A 152 0.97 5.40 -10.14
N GLU A 153 2.00 5.88 -10.83
CA GLU A 153 3.40 5.63 -10.53
C GLU A 153 3.76 6.22 -9.16
N SER A 154 3.37 7.46 -8.91
CA SER A 154 3.64 8.16 -7.64
C SER A 154 3.00 7.44 -6.45
N VAL A 155 1.73 7.05 -6.57
CA VAL A 155 1.00 6.32 -5.52
C VAL A 155 1.57 4.91 -5.35
N GLY A 156 1.98 4.25 -6.43
CA GLY A 156 2.65 2.94 -6.39
C GLY A 156 3.96 3.00 -5.60
N ILE A 157 4.82 3.99 -5.87
CA ILE A 157 6.08 4.19 -5.14
C ILE A 157 5.81 4.48 -3.66
N ALA A 158 4.86 5.36 -3.34
CA ALA A 158 4.49 5.67 -1.96
C ALA A 158 3.95 4.44 -1.22
N SER A 159 3.16 3.59 -1.90
CA SER A 159 2.66 2.33 -1.34
C SER A 159 3.79 1.33 -1.10
N GLY A 160 4.78 1.26 -1.99
CA GLY A 160 5.99 0.45 -1.80
C GLY A 160 6.79 0.90 -0.58
N PHE A 161 6.97 2.21 -0.40
CA PHE A 161 7.61 2.78 0.80
C PHE A 161 6.85 2.43 2.08
N LEU A 162 5.50 2.52 2.06
CA LEU A 162 4.65 2.14 3.19
C LEU A 162 4.86 0.68 3.59
N ILE A 163 4.76 -0.23 2.62
CA ILE A 163 4.90 -1.67 2.85
C ILE A 163 6.29 -2.00 3.40
N THR A 164 7.33 -1.38 2.83
CA THR A 164 8.71 -1.54 3.28
C THR A 164 8.90 -1.04 4.72
N ALA A 165 8.36 0.15 5.05
CA ALA A 165 8.45 0.71 6.39
C ALA A 165 7.74 -0.17 7.43
N LEU A 166 6.54 -0.65 7.13
CA LEU A 166 5.79 -1.56 8.00
C LEU A 166 6.53 -2.89 8.19
N HIS A 167 7.05 -3.48 7.12
CA HIS A 167 7.85 -4.69 7.19
C HIS A 167 9.12 -4.50 8.01
N ASN A 168 9.80 -3.36 7.86
CA ASN A 168 10.98 -3.04 8.66
C ASN A 168 10.70 -2.96 10.16
N CYS A 169 9.45 -2.69 10.55
CA CYS A 169 8.98 -2.71 11.94
C CYS A 169 8.46 -4.09 12.40
N GLY A 170 8.67 -5.15 11.60
CA GLY A 170 8.19 -6.51 11.91
C GLY A 170 6.69 -6.73 11.67
N LEU A 171 6.02 -5.77 11.03
CA LEU A 171 4.60 -5.88 10.71
C LEU A 171 4.38 -6.57 9.36
N SER A 172 3.33 -7.37 9.30
CA SER A 172 2.85 -8.01 8.08
C SER A 172 1.74 -7.20 7.42
N THR A 173 1.64 -7.33 6.11
CA THR A 173 0.64 -6.66 5.29
C THR A 173 0.06 -7.59 4.24
N LEU A 174 -1.12 -7.22 3.75
CA LEU A 174 -1.73 -7.75 2.54
C LEU A 174 -2.17 -6.58 1.66
N ILE A 175 -2.02 -6.69 0.35
CA ILE A 175 -2.68 -5.78 -0.60
C ILE A 175 -4.00 -6.43 -1.01
N HIS A 176 -5.10 -5.74 -0.74
CA HIS A 176 -6.45 -6.16 -1.09
C HIS A 176 -7.13 -5.09 -1.95
N THR A 177 -7.63 -5.48 -3.11
CA THR A 177 -8.15 -4.57 -4.15
C THR A 177 -9.49 -5.08 -4.69
N PRO A 178 -10.58 -5.05 -3.90
CA PRO A 178 -11.91 -5.39 -4.41
C PRO A 178 -12.29 -4.40 -5.53
N ASN A 179 -13.05 -4.85 -6.49
CA ASN A 179 -13.44 -4.00 -7.61
C ASN A 179 -14.95 -4.11 -7.88
N PRO A 180 -15.68 -2.99 -7.79
CA PRO A 180 -15.26 -1.62 -7.50
C PRO A 180 -14.92 -1.35 -6.02
N MET A 181 -14.15 -0.26 -5.74
CA MET A 181 -13.82 0.18 -4.38
C MET A 181 -14.46 1.52 -3.99
N SER A 182 -15.42 2.02 -4.77
CA SER A 182 -16.02 3.35 -4.57
C SER A 182 -16.71 3.52 -3.21
N PHE A 183 -17.18 2.43 -2.60
CA PHE A 183 -17.74 2.43 -1.24
C PHE A 183 -16.78 3.00 -0.18
N LEU A 184 -15.46 2.91 -0.42
CA LEU A 184 -14.47 3.46 0.49
C LEU A 184 -14.49 4.98 0.57
N ASN A 185 -14.91 5.69 -0.48
CA ASN A 185 -15.05 7.13 -0.41
C ASN A 185 -16.08 7.54 0.63
N GLU A 186 -17.22 6.86 0.69
CA GLU A 186 -18.27 7.11 1.66
C GLU A 186 -17.83 6.70 3.07
N VAL A 187 -17.37 5.46 3.25
CA VAL A 187 -16.98 4.92 4.56
C VAL A 187 -15.83 5.74 5.18
N CYS A 188 -14.86 6.17 4.37
CA CYS A 188 -13.71 6.95 4.82
C CYS A 188 -13.93 8.47 4.72
N GLN A 189 -15.11 8.93 4.31
CA GLN A 189 -15.46 10.35 4.13
C GLN A 189 -14.45 11.09 3.24
N ARG A 190 -14.07 10.45 2.12
CA ARG A 190 -13.09 11.01 1.19
C ARG A 190 -13.77 11.69 -0.01
N PRO A 191 -13.20 12.83 -0.48
CA PRO A 191 -13.78 13.61 -1.55
C PRO A 191 -13.73 12.87 -2.90
N LYS A 192 -14.60 13.27 -3.85
CA LYS A 192 -14.75 12.64 -5.17
C LYS A 192 -13.51 12.71 -6.06
N ASN A 193 -12.57 13.64 -5.82
CA ASN A 193 -11.31 13.69 -6.55
C ASN A 193 -10.30 12.61 -6.10
N GLU A 194 -10.55 11.95 -4.99
CA GLU A 194 -9.76 10.83 -4.50
C GLU A 194 -10.38 9.49 -4.94
N LYS A 195 -9.56 8.65 -5.55
CA LYS A 195 -9.91 7.29 -5.97
C LYS A 195 -9.23 6.30 -5.02
N PRO A 196 -9.95 5.39 -4.36
CA PRO A 196 -9.34 4.33 -3.58
C PRO A 196 -8.54 3.39 -4.51
N VAL A 197 -7.37 2.96 -4.06
CA VAL A 197 -6.42 2.15 -4.83
C VAL A 197 -6.16 0.82 -4.17
N MET A 198 -6.04 0.79 -2.83
CA MET A 198 -5.72 -0.42 -2.07
C MET A 198 -6.30 -0.34 -0.66
N ILE A 199 -6.67 -1.50 -0.13
CA ILE A 199 -6.88 -1.76 1.30
C ILE A 199 -5.65 -2.54 1.78
N ILE A 200 -5.00 -2.07 2.83
CA ILE A 200 -3.81 -2.72 3.40
C ILE A 200 -4.10 -3.08 4.86
N PRO A 201 -4.55 -4.32 5.14
CA PRO A 201 -4.54 -4.87 6.50
C PRO A 201 -3.10 -4.91 7.04
N VAL A 202 -2.93 -4.49 8.29
CA VAL A 202 -1.62 -4.37 8.95
C VAL A 202 -1.70 -4.94 10.36
N GLY A 203 -0.72 -5.75 10.74
CA GLY A 203 -0.59 -6.34 12.06
C GLY A 203 0.52 -7.35 12.14
N TYR A 204 0.68 -7.99 13.29
CA TYR A 204 1.57 -9.13 13.45
C TYR A 204 0.90 -10.40 12.91
N PRO A 205 1.63 -11.32 12.26
CA PRO A 205 1.08 -12.60 11.85
C PRO A 205 0.79 -13.45 13.08
N THR A 206 -0.16 -14.39 12.97
CA THR A 206 -0.28 -15.45 13.98
C THR A 206 0.93 -16.39 13.91
N PRO A 207 1.27 -17.11 14.99
CA PRO A 207 2.34 -18.12 14.95
C PRO A 207 2.12 -19.24 13.90
N GLN A 208 0.86 -19.49 13.54
CA GLN A 208 0.45 -20.51 12.55
C GLN A 208 0.16 -19.89 11.17
N ALA A 209 0.48 -18.62 10.94
CA ALA A 209 0.24 -17.97 9.67
C ALA A 209 0.93 -18.71 8.52
N THR A 210 0.21 -18.86 7.43
CA THR A 210 0.69 -19.55 6.23
C THR A 210 0.72 -18.62 5.01
N VAL A 211 1.48 -19.03 4.01
CA VAL A 211 1.49 -18.37 2.70
C VAL A 211 1.26 -19.42 1.60
N PRO A 212 0.58 -19.09 0.51
CA PRO A 212 0.47 -20.00 -0.62
C PRO A 212 1.85 -20.40 -1.16
N GLN A 213 2.06 -21.68 -1.45
CA GLN A 213 3.33 -22.16 -2.01
C GLN A 213 3.69 -21.39 -3.31
N ALA A 214 2.71 -21.12 -4.17
CA ALA A 214 2.90 -20.35 -5.40
C ALA A 214 3.47 -18.95 -5.16
N SER A 215 3.24 -18.34 -3.99
CA SER A 215 3.76 -17.01 -3.64
C SER A 215 5.26 -17.00 -3.32
N LEU A 216 5.86 -18.16 -3.09
CA LEU A 216 7.29 -18.32 -2.83
C LEU A 216 8.11 -18.27 -4.12
N TYR A 217 7.47 -18.57 -5.27
CA TYR A 217 8.15 -18.44 -6.57
C TYR A 217 8.44 -16.98 -6.88
N LYS A 218 9.68 -16.72 -7.27
CA LYS A 218 10.14 -15.41 -7.77
C LYS A 218 10.87 -15.64 -9.08
N LYS A 219 10.73 -14.71 -10.00
CA LYS A 219 11.49 -14.72 -11.26
C LYS A 219 12.97 -14.71 -10.97
N ALA A 220 13.74 -15.41 -11.82
CA ALA A 220 15.19 -15.38 -11.78
C ALA A 220 15.71 -13.98 -12.19
N GLU A 221 16.94 -13.66 -11.78
CA GLU A 221 17.54 -12.36 -12.05
C GLU A 221 17.50 -11.99 -13.53
N GLN A 222 17.79 -12.95 -14.40
CA GLN A 222 17.82 -12.76 -15.86
C GLN A 222 16.44 -12.43 -16.47
N GLU A 223 15.35 -12.71 -15.75
CA GLU A 223 13.99 -12.37 -16.19
C GLU A 223 13.59 -10.93 -15.80
N VAL A 224 14.35 -10.28 -14.92
CA VAL A 224 14.02 -8.95 -14.34
C VAL A 224 15.11 -7.92 -14.53
N LEU A 225 16.32 -8.33 -14.97
CA LEU A 225 17.48 -7.45 -15.10
C LEU A 225 18.18 -7.66 -16.44
N SER A 226 18.55 -6.56 -17.09
CA SER A 226 19.52 -6.52 -18.20
C SER A 226 20.59 -5.48 -17.85
N VAL A 227 21.84 -5.86 -18.02
CA VAL A 227 23.01 -4.98 -17.83
C VAL A 227 23.69 -4.79 -19.18
N PHE A 228 23.99 -3.54 -19.54
CA PHE A 228 24.64 -3.16 -20.81
C PHE A 228 25.96 -2.47 -20.54
#